data_6607e4230d40ea8c1af1c2a857625e63
#
_entry.id   6607e4230d40ea8c1af1c2a857625e63
#
_cell.length_a   1.000
_cell.length_b   1.000
_cell.length_c   1.000
_cell.angle_alpha   90.00
_cell.angle_beta   90.00
_cell.angle_gamma   90.00
#
_symmetry.space_group_name_H-M   'P 1'
#
loop_
_entity.id
_entity.type
_entity.pdbx_description
1 polymer ?
#
loop_
_entity_poly.entity_id
_entity_poly.type
_entity_poly.pdbx_seq_one_letter_code
_entity_poly.pdbx_strand_id
1 'polypeptide(L)'
;DNYTAERINNMFDLVNEERGFSNQGWEDYRNMLLNTYPQRDAETNFEHAARQAYIGLGSALIAAADAKVDSTPMEGFVPKKVRRSEEDFITNVA
;
A
#
# COMPACT_ATOMS: atom_id res chain seq x y z
N ASP A 1 5.55 3.27 4.18
CA ASP A 1 6.34 4.13 3.33
C ASP A 1 7.61 3.50 2.79
N ASN A 2 8.18 2.51 3.48
CA ASN A 2 9.38 1.81 3.02
C ASN A 2 9.05 0.40 2.59
N TYR A 3 9.63 -0.02 1.47
CA TYR A 3 9.56 -1.39 1.01
C TYR A 3 10.62 -2.20 1.74
N THR A 4 10.32 -2.64 2.95
CA THR A 4 11.24 -3.42 3.76
C THR A 4 11.04 -4.91 3.51
N ALA A 5 12.08 -5.71 3.81
CA ALA A 5 11.97 -7.16 3.73
C ALA A 5 10.84 -7.68 4.63
N GLU A 6 10.68 -7.10 5.82
CA GLU A 6 9.62 -7.47 6.75
C GLU A 6 8.24 -7.29 6.14
N ARG A 7 7.98 -6.15 5.50
CA ARG A 7 6.68 -5.88 4.87
C ARG A 7 6.40 -6.83 3.72
N ILE A 8 7.39 -7.10 2.90
CA ILE A 8 7.26 -8.03 1.78
C ILE A 8 6.93 -9.43 2.30
N ASN A 9 7.67 -9.90 3.30
CA ASN A 9 7.43 -11.21 3.89
C ASN A 9 6.05 -11.29 4.54
N ASN A 10 5.63 -10.26 5.25
CA ASN A 10 4.31 -10.23 5.90
C ASN A 10 3.19 -10.34 4.87
N MET A 11 3.31 -9.64 3.76
CA MET A 11 2.30 -9.69 2.69
C MET A 11 2.23 -11.09 2.07
N PHE A 12 3.38 -11.69 1.73
CA PHE A 12 3.40 -13.01 1.13
C PHE A 12 2.91 -14.08 2.09
N ASP A 13 3.28 -13.99 3.35
CA ASP A 13 2.81 -14.93 4.37
C ASP A 13 1.30 -14.83 4.55
N LEU A 14 0.75 -13.61 4.56
CA LEU A 14 -0.70 -13.40 4.64
C LEU A 14 -1.42 -14.01 3.44
N VAL A 15 -0.93 -13.79 2.23
CA VAL A 15 -1.53 -14.34 1.02
C VAL A 15 -1.49 -15.87 1.04
N ASN A 16 -0.35 -16.44 1.45
CA ASN A 16 -0.21 -17.90 1.56
C ASN A 16 -1.19 -18.48 2.60
N GLU A 17 -1.35 -17.80 3.73
CA GLU A 17 -2.31 -18.20 4.76
C GLU A 17 -3.74 -18.17 4.24
N GLU A 18 -4.13 -17.10 3.56
CA GLU A 18 -5.48 -16.94 3.02
C GLU A 18 -5.79 -17.97 1.91
N ARG A 19 -4.80 -18.29 1.09
CA ARG A 19 -4.97 -19.29 0.02
C ARG A 19 -4.87 -20.71 0.52
N GLY A 20 -4.22 -20.92 1.66
CA GLY A 20 -3.99 -22.25 2.22
C GLY A 20 -2.92 -23.06 1.52
N PHE A 21 -2.15 -22.45 0.63
CA PHE A 21 -1.04 -23.13 -0.07
C PHE A 21 -0.05 -22.08 -0.61
N SER A 22 1.14 -22.55 -0.94
CA SER A 22 2.10 -21.74 -1.69
C SER A 22 2.64 -22.56 -2.85
N ASN A 23 3.18 -21.89 -3.86
CA ASN A 23 3.82 -22.54 -4.99
C ASN A 23 5.19 -21.91 -5.26
N GLN A 24 6.01 -22.62 -6.02
CA GLN A 24 7.39 -22.19 -6.26
C GLN A 24 7.45 -20.88 -7.06
N GLY A 25 6.55 -20.69 -8.03
CA GLY A 25 6.51 -19.45 -8.82
C GLY A 25 6.22 -18.24 -7.95
N TRP A 26 5.33 -18.38 -6.97
CA TRP A 26 5.00 -17.32 -6.02
C TRP A 26 6.19 -17.02 -5.10
N GLU A 27 6.87 -18.05 -4.63
CA GLU A 27 8.06 -17.89 -3.80
C GLU A 27 9.23 -17.27 -4.57
N ASP A 28 9.40 -17.63 -5.85
CA ASP A 28 10.39 -17.01 -6.71
C ASP A 28 10.13 -15.52 -6.89
N TYR A 29 8.87 -15.14 -7.03
CA TYR A 29 8.45 -13.75 -7.10
C TYR A 29 8.77 -13.02 -5.78
N ARG A 30 8.50 -13.65 -4.64
CA ARG A 30 8.86 -13.11 -3.32
C ARG A 30 10.36 -12.81 -3.28
N ASN A 31 11.19 -13.77 -3.67
CA ASN A 31 12.65 -13.63 -3.64
C ASN A 31 13.11 -12.49 -4.55
N MET A 32 12.51 -12.35 -5.72
CA MET A 32 12.82 -11.24 -6.61
C MET A 32 12.51 -9.89 -5.96
N LEU A 33 11.37 -9.77 -5.31
CA LEU A 33 11.01 -8.53 -4.62
C LEU A 33 11.95 -8.23 -3.46
N LEU A 34 12.32 -9.25 -2.68
CA LEU A 34 13.24 -9.10 -1.56
C LEU A 34 14.63 -8.64 -2.03
N ASN A 35 15.05 -9.05 -3.21
CA ASN A 35 16.34 -8.68 -3.77
C ASN A 35 16.32 -7.34 -4.50
N THR A 36 15.15 -6.75 -4.72
CA THR A 36 15.01 -5.52 -5.51
C THR A 36 14.59 -4.33 -4.65
N TYR A 37 13.41 -4.39 -4.04
CA TYR A 37 12.82 -3.21 -3.43
C TYR A 37 13.54 -2.71 -2.17
N PRO A 38 13.96 -3.55 -1.22
CA PRO A 38 14.65 -3.05 -0.03
C PRO A 38 15.99 -2.39 -0.32
N GLN A 39 16.65 -2.73 -1.44
CA GLN A 39 17.94 -2.17 -1.82
C GLN A 39 17.84 -0.90 -2.65
N ARG A 40 16.65 -0.55 -3.16
CA ARG A 40 16.48 0.70 -3.91
C ARG A 40 16.50 1.88 -2.95
N ASP A 41 16.87 3.06 -3.48
CA ASP A 41 16.87 4.25 -2.66
C ASP A 41 15.45 4.64 -2.23
N ALA A 42 15.37 5.38 -1.13
CA ALA A 42 14.08 5.75 -0.53
C ALA A 42 13.23 6.62 -1.45
N GLU A 43 13.86 7.49 -2.24
CA GLU A 43 13.15 8.38 -3.16
C GLU A 43 12.47 7.59 -4.29
N THR A 44 13.20 6.64 -4.88
CA THR A 44 12.65 5.78 -5.93
C THR A 44 11.46 4.97 -5.40
N ASN A 45 11.60 4.40 -4.21
CA ASN A 45 10.52 3.64 -3.58
C ASN A 45 9.33 4.52 -3.22
N PHE A 46 9.58 5.73 -2.76
CA PHE A 46 8.52 6.69 -2.46
C PHE A 46 7.72 7.05 -3.71
N GLU A 47 8.39 7.34 -4.81
CA GLU A 47 7.70 7.67 -6.07
C GLU A 47 6.90 6.49 -6.60
N HIS A 48 7.43 5.28 -6.50
CA HIS A 48 6.70 4.08 -6.88
C HIS A 48 5.44 3.91 -6.02
N ALA A 49 5.58 4.07 -4.71
CA ALA A 49 4.46 3.96 -3.79
C ALA A 49 3.39 5.04 -4.07
N ALA A 50 3.82 6.27 -4.37
CA ALA A 50 2.90 7.34 -4.72
C ALA A 50 2.10 7.01 -5.97
N ARG A 51 2.76 6.49 -7.02
CA ARG A 51 2.05 6.08 -8.24
C ARG A 51 1.04 4.97 -7.96
N GLN A 52 1.40 3.99 -7.13
CA GLN A 52 0.46 2.93 -6.75
C GLN A 52 -0.73 3.49 -5.96
N ALA A 53 -0.51 4.47 -5.10
CA ALA A 53 -1.58 5.12 -4.35
C ALA A 53 -2.54 5.86 -5.28
N TYR A 54 -2.02 6.56 -6.30
CA TYR A 54 -2.87 7.24 -7.28
C TYR A 54 -3.68 6.26 -8.13
N ILE A 55 -3.09 5.12 -8.49
CA ILE A 55 -3.82 4.06 -9.19
C ILE A 55 -4.97 3.55 -8.31
N GLY A 56 -4.70 3.31 -7.04
CA GLY A 56 -5.71 2.90 -6.08
C GLY A 56 -6.81 3.93 -5.91
N LEU A 57 -6.45 5.21 -5.87
CA LEU A 57 -7.42 6.31 -5.80
C LEU A 57 -8.35 6.30 -7.01
N GLY A 58 -7.80 6.15 -8.22
CA GLY A 58 -8.61 6.08 -9.44
C GLY A 58 -9.62 4.94 -9.39
N SER A 59 -9.17 3.77 -8.93
CA SER A 59 -10.04 2.60 -8.76
C SER A 59 -11.14 2.86 -7.73
N ALA A 60 -10.81 3.54 -6.63
CA ALA A 60 -11.78 3.88 -5.59
C ALA A 60 -12.84 4.85 -6.09
N LEU A 61 -12.46 5.82 -6.93
CA LEU A 61 -13.42 6.75 -7.54
C LEU A 61 -14.42 6.02 -8.44
N ILE A 62 -13.94 5.07 -9.23
CA ILE A 62 -14.80 4.26 -10.10
C ILE A 62 -15.72 3.38 -9.26
N ALA A 63 -15.20 2.74 -8.23
CA ALA A 63 -15.99 1.89 -7.34
C ALA A 63 -17.07 2.70 -6.61
N ALA A 64 -16.74 3.92 -6.16
CA ALA A 64 -17.71 4.80 -5.53
C ALA A 64 -18.84 5.17 -6.49
N ALA A 65 -18.50 5.50 -7.73
CA ALA A 65 -19.51 5.82 -8.74
C ALA A 65 -20.42 4.64 -9.03
N ASP A 66 -19.87 3.42 -9.11
CA ASP A 66 -20.65 2.21 -9.30
C ASP A 66 -21.60 1.95 -8.13
N ALA A 67 -21.17 2.27 -6.92
CA ALA A 67 -21.97 2.16 -5.70
C ALA A 67 -22.93 3.35 -5.48
N LYS A 68 -22.92 4.33 -6.41
CA LYS A 68 -23.72 5.56 -6.34
C LYS A 68 -23.38 6.43 -5.13
N VAL A 69 -22.11 6.47 -4.80
CA VAL A 69 -21.55 7.31 -3.75
C VAL A 69 -20.77 8.44 -4.40
N ASP A 70 -21.09 9.67 -4.05
CA ASP A 70 -20.35 10.83 -4.54
C ASP A 70 -18.95 10.85 -3.92
N SER A 71 -17.97 11.22 -4.72
CA SER A 71 -16.60 11.33 -4.26
C SER A 71 -15.89 12.48 -4.97
N THR A 72 -14.94 13.09 -4.29
CA THR A 72 -14.16 14.18 -4.85
C THR A 72 -12.69 13.95 -4.52
N PRO A 73 -11.83 13.76 -5.54
CA PRO A 73 -10.40 13.70 -5.27
C PRO A 73 -9.87 15.09 -4.90
N MET A 74 -8.96 15.14 -3.95
CA MET A 74 -8.33 16.39 -3.58
C MET A 74 -6.86 16.18 -3.20
N GLU A 75 -6.04 17.16 -3.55
CA GLU A 75 -4.62 17.14 -3.25
C GLU A 75 -4.18 18.42 -2.53
N GLY A 76 -5.07 19.42 -2.49
CA GLY A 76 -4.80 20.73 -1.90
C GLY A 76 -4.84 20.75 -0.38
N PHE A 77 -4.01 19.91 0.24
CA PHE A 77 -3.92 19.85 1.70
C PHE A 77 -2.47 19.65 2.11
N VAL A 78 -2.19 19.77 3.41
CA VAL A 78 -0.86 19.53 3.95
C VAL A 78 -0.81 18.09 4.47
N PRO A 79 -0.08 17.19 3.79
CA PRO A 79 -0.11 15.74 4.12
C PRO A 79 0.26 15.43 5.58
N LYS A 80 1.24 16.17 6.12
CA LYS A 80 1.66 15.95 7.51
C LYS A 80 0.54 16.22 8.52
N LYS A 81 -0.30 17.21 8.23
CA LYS A 81 -1.42 17.55 9.12
C LYS A 81 -2.52 16.50 9.08
N VAL A 82 -2.83 15.99 7.88
CA VAL A 82 -3.82 14.92 7.71
C VAL A 82 -3.36 13.67 8.43
N ARG A 83 -2.11 13.26 8.22
CA ARG A 83 -1.55 12.09 8.87
C ARG A 83 -1.59 12.20 10.40
N ARG A 84 -1.27 13.37 10.93
CA ARG A 84 -1.35 13.62 12.38
C ARG A 84 -2.77 13.43 12.92
N SER A 85 -3.75 13.96 12.21
CA SER A 85 -5.15 13.83 12.60
C SER A 85 -5.61 12.38 12.63
N GLU A 86 -5.18 11.57 11.65
CA GLU A 86 -5.47 10.14 11.62
C GLU A 86 -4.81 9.40 12.78
N GLU A 87 -3.56 9.72 13.09
CA GLU A 87 -2.84 9.14 14.21
C GLU A 87 -3.53 9.47 15.54
N ASP A 88 -3.93 10.73 15.73
CA ASP A 88 -4.65 11.15 16.92
C ASP A 88 -5.99 10.43 17.05
N PHE A 89 -6.72 10.27 15.95
CA PHE A 89 -7.98 9.54 15.94
C PHE A 89 -7.80 8.09 16.36
N ILE A 90 -6.83 7.40 15.78
CA ILE A 90 -6.51 6.01 16.10
C ILE A 90 -6.12 5.86 17.56
N THR A 91 -5.30 6.79 18.09
CA THR A 91 -4.87 6.79 19.48
C THR A 91 -6.05 6.96 20.44
N ASN A 92 -7.02 7.82 20.08
CA ASN A 92 -8.14 8.11 20.94
C ASN A 92 -9.23 7.04 20.95
N VAL A 93 -9.35 6.24 19.88
CA VAL A 93 -10.37 5.20 19.79
C VAL A 93 -9.83 3.81 20.11
N ALA A 94 -8.52 3.67 20.13
CA ALA A 94 -7.89 2.42 20.48
C ALA A 94 -7.73 2.31 21.99
#